data_2875d50f51a1f5b182d0362bae4d5487
#
_entry.id   2875d50f51a1f5b182d0362bae4d5487
#
_cell.length_a   1.000
_cell.length_b   1.000
_cell.length_c   1.000
_cell.angle_alpha   90.00
_cell.angle_beta   90.00
_cell.angle_gamma   90.00
#
_symmetry.space_group_name_H-M   'P 1'
#
loop_
_entity.id
_entity.type
_entity.pdbx_description
1 polymer ?
#
loop_
_entity_poly.entity_id
_entity_poly.type
_entity_poly.pdbx_seq_one_letter_code
_entity_poly.pdbx_strand_id
1 'polypeptide(L)'
;AALYASTIDANINEAEIKKEAKANIVFLQVGYESTSVESSEWVSISIDKEKTGNNSPNELSVELQRADGAWRSDRTSVDTNGNVIEAFLLEGKPNTFKVKAYNQQGNAVEVFPSEFTIIQGVKVGAAPLPYNIGIAVYNDIKKRGVFLPAKGLEKNKPLPAVGVVPDRKTTQ
;
A
#
# COMPACT_ATOMS: atom_id res chain seq x y z
N ALA A 1 1.15 -3.29 13.20
CA ALA A 1 -0.08 -4.01 13.57
C ALA A 1 -1.27 -3.65 12.66
N ALA A 2 -1.40 -2.37 12.22
CA ALA A 2 -2.51 -1.93 11.37
C ALA A 2 -2.50 -2.52 9.93
N LEU A 3 -1.34 -2.84 9.38
CA LEU A 3 -1.19 -3.46 8.05
C LEU A 3 -1.69 -4.91 8.00
N TYR A 4 -1.65 -5.65 9.12
CA TYR A 4 -2.16 -7.03 9.20
C TYR A 4 -3.69 -7.08 9.30
N ALA A 5 -4.32 -6.10 9.92
CA ALA A 5 -5.78 -6.08 10.08
C ALA A 5 -6.50 -5.88 8.74
N SER A 6 -5.99 -5.00 7.84
CA SER A 6 -6.62 -4.78 6.55
C SER A 6 -6.53 -5.98 5.60
N THR A 7 -5.48 -6.80 5.73
CA THR A 7 -5.31 -8.02 4.91
C THR A 7 -6.22 -9.15 5.39
N ILE A 8 -6.50 -9.23 6.70
CA ILE A 8 -7.38 -10.26 7.28
C ILE A 8 -8.85 -9.97 6.95
N ASP A 9 -9.27 -8.71 7.06
CA ASP A 9 -10.64 -8.32 6.74
C ASP A 9 -10.97 -8.49 5.25
N ALA A 10 -10.02 -8.20 4.35
CA ALA A 10 -10.19 -8.45 2.92
C ALA A 10 -10.37 -9.93 2.59
N ASN A 11 -9.62 -10.82 3.26
CA ASN A 11 -9.74 -12.27 3.04
C ASN A 11 -11.05 -12.87 3.60
N ILE A 12 -11.54 -12.36 4.73
CA ILE A 12 -12.82 -12.81 5.32
C ILE A 12 -13.98 -12.39 4.43
N ASN A 13 -13.98 -11.15 3.95
CA ASN A 13 -15.00 -10.65 3.04
C ASN A 13 -14.99 -11.38 1.67
N GLU A 14 -13.81 -11.72 1.12
CA GLU A 14 -13.73 -12.53 -0.10
C GLU A 14 -14.34 -13.92 0.05
N ALA A 15 -14.17 -14.56 1.20
CA ALA A 15 -14.72 -15.89 1.47
C ALA A 15 -16.24 -15.87 1.68
N GLU A 16 -16.77 -14.83 2.32
CA GLU A 16 -18.21 -14.64 2.51
C GLU A 16 -18.90 -14.23 1.21
N ILE A 17 -18.32 -13.32 0.44
CA ILE A 17 -18.82 -12.92 -0.89
C ILE A 17 -18.88 -14.12 -1.84
N LYS A 18 -17.87 -15.01 -1.83
CA LYS A 18 -17.90 -16.26 -2.64
C LYS A 18 -19.00 -17.22 -2.22
N LYS A 19 -19.45 -17.20 -0.97
CA LYS A 19 -20.55 -18.07 -0.48
C LYS A 19 -21.93 -17.52 -0.83
N GLU A 20 -22.09 -16.20 -0.92
CA GLU A 20 -23.37 -15.56 -1.19
C GLU A 20 -23.51 -15.08 -2.65
N ALA A 21 -22.40 -15.00 -3.41
CA ALA A 21 -22.38 -14.47 -4.76
C ALA A 21 -23.13 -15.40 -5.74
N LYS A 22 -24.32 -14.99 -6.09
CA LYS A 22 -24.94 -15.33 -7.36
C LYS A 22 -24.02 -14.82 -8.49
N ALA A 23 -23.27 -15.69 -9.09
CA ALA A 23 -22.76 -15.83 -10.46
C ALA A 23 -22.28 -14.62 -11.31
N ASN A 24 -22.22 -13.36 -10.85
CA ASN A 24 -21.95 -12.23 -11.74
C ASN A 24 -21.00 -11.14 -11.17
N ILE A 25 -20.25 -11.39 -10.11
CA ILE A 25 -19.27 -10.43 -9.60
C ILE A 25 -17.95 -10.61 -10.34
N VAL A 26 -17.41 -9.52 -10.90
CA VAL A 26 -16.08 -9.52 -11.49
C VAL A 26 -15.04 -9.08 -10.47
N PHE A 27 -14.04 -9.92 -10.26
CA PHE A 27 -12.92 -9.61 -9.37
C PHE A 27 -11.88 -8.76 -10.08
N LEU A 28 -11.47 -7.69 -9.42
CA LEU A 28 -10.43 -6.78 -9.88
C LEU A 28 -9.20 -6.88 -8.96
N GLN A 29 -8.03 -6.75 -9.54
CA GLN A 29 -6.81 -6.44 -8.79
C GLN A 29 -6.65 -4.93 -8.81
N VAL A 30 -6.63 -4.32 -7.62
CA VAL A 30 -6.45 -2.87 -7.45
C VAL A 30 -5.16 -2.63 -6.69
N GLY A 31 -4.17 -2.04 -7.37
CA GLY A 31 -2.87 -1.72 -6.80
C GLY A 31 -2.73 -0.20 -6.60
N TYR A 32 -2.43 0.23 -5.38
CA TYR A 32 -2.27 1.64 -5.00
C TYR A 32 -1.42 1.77 -3.73
N GLU A 33 -0.84 2.93 -3.52
CA GLU A 33 -0.23 3.30 -2.24
C GLU A 33 -1.32 3.70 -1.25
N SER A 34 -1.42 2.99 -0.11
CA SER A 34 -2.46 3.25 0.91
C SER A 34 -2.29 4.59 1.62
N THR A 35 -1.09 5.18 1.54
CA THR A 35 -0.76 6.51 2.09
C THR A 35 0.07 7.30 1.08
N SER A 36 -0.29 8.56 0.85
CA SER A 36 0.43 9.46 -0.04
C SER A 36 0.62 10.83 0.58
N VAL A 37 1.67 11.54 0.20
CA VAL A 37 1.89 12.96 0.53
C VAL A 37 1.59 13.87 -0.67
N GLU A 38 1.33 13.27 -1.81
CA GLU A 38 1.05 13.95 -3.06
C GLU A 38 -0.43 14.35 -3.15
N SER A 39 -0.76 15.23 -4.07
CA SER A 39 -2.15 15.64 -4.35
C SER A 39 -2.91 14.65 -5.24
N SER A 40 -2.22 13.69 -5.82
CA SER A 40 -2.80 12.59 -6.62
C SER A 40 -1.99 11.32 -6.43
N GLU A 41 -2.61 10.17 -6.75
CA GLU A 41 -1.99 8.85 -6.67
C GLU A 41 -2.38 8.02 -7.88
N TRP A 42 -1.45 7.20 -8.38
CA TRP A 42 -1.69 6.31 -9.50
C TRP A 42 -2.26 4.98 -9.00
N VAL A 43 -3.44 4.64 -9.49
CA VAL A 43 -4.16 3.41 -9.15
C VAL A 43 -4.14 2.48 -10.34
N SER A 44 -3.51 1.33 -10.22
CA SER A 44 -3.55 0.28 -11.23
C SER A 44 -4.75 -0.61 -11.03
N ILE A 45 -5.47 -0.93 -12.10
CA ILE A 45 -6.66 -1.80 -12.05
C ILE A 45 -6.57 -2.82 -13.18
N SER A 46 -6.75 -4.10 -12.86
CA SER A 46 -6.81 -5.18 -13.84
C SER A 46 -7.89 -6.19 -13.48
N ILE A 47 -8.37 -6.96 -14.47
CA ILE A 47 -9.34 -8.03 -14.25
C ILE A 47 -8.61 -9.27 -13.74
N ASP A 48 -9.05 -9.79 -12.59
CA ASP A 48 -8.57 -11.05 -12.03
C ASP A 48 -9.40 -12.21 -12.60
N LYS A 49 -8.90 -12.82 -13.69
CA LYS A 49 -9.58 -13.95 -14.33
C LYS A 49 -9.61 -15.20 -13.46
N GLU A 50 -8.59 -15.42 -12.64
CA GLU A 50 -8.52 -16.62 -11.82
C GLU A 50 -9.62 -16.61 -10.74
N LYS A 51 -9.84 -15.45 -10.11
CA LYS A 51 -10.90 -15.28 -9.12
C LYS A 51 -12.28 -15.16 -9.75
N THR A 52 -12.41 -14.50 -10.89
CA THR A 52 -13.69 -14.32 -11.60
C THR A 52 -14.20 -15.62 -12.23
N GLY A 53 -13.30 -16.47 -12.73
CA GLY A 53 -13.65 -17.75 -13.36
C GLY A 53 -14.06 -17.62 -14.83
N ASN A 54 -14.78 -18.64 -15.32
CA ASN A 54 -15.05 -18.83 -16.76
C ASN A 54 -15.91 -17.73 -17.41
N ASN A 55 -16.67 -16.98 -16.63
CA ASN A 55 -17.53 -15.88 -17.11
C ASN A 55 -16.82 -14.51 -17.05
N SER A 56 -15.50 -14.49 -16.88
CA SER A 56 -14.72 -13.27 -16.83
C SER A 56 -14.85 -12.48 -18.13
N PRO A 57 -15.25 -11.21 -18.10
CA PRO A 57 -15.25 -10.37 -19.29
C PRO A 57 -13.80 -10.17 -19.76
N ASN A 58 -13.63 -9.97 -21.07
CA ASN A 58 -12.30 -9.67 -21.62
C ASN A 58 -11.89 -8.23 -21.32
N GLU A 59 -12.87 -7.33 -21.21
CA GLU A 59 -12.67 -5.90 -21.04
C GLU A 59 -13.85 -5.28 -20.29
N LEU A 60 -13.57 -4.31 -19.44
CA LEU A 60 -14.54 -3.46 -18.74
C LEU A 60 -14.12 -1.98 -18.89
N SER A 61 -15.10 -1.10 -18.86
CA SER A 61 -14.84 0.34 -18.64
C SER A 61 -14.96 0.64 -17.16
N VAL A 62 -13.90 1.15 -16.55
CA VAL A 62 -13.85 1.44 -15.12
C VAL A 62 -13.78 2.95 -14.88
N GLU A 63 -14.52 3.43 -13.89
CA GLU A 63 -14.55 4.80 -13.40
C GLU A 63 -14.33 4.79 -11.90
N LEU A 64 -13.43 5.63 -11.40
CA LEU A 64 -13.25 5.87 -9.97
C LEU A 64 -14.07 7.10 -9.56
N GLN A 65 -14.83 6.98 -8.50
CA GLN A 65 -15.58 8.09 -7.92
C GLN A 65 -15.22 8.26 -6.45
N ARG A 66 -14.72 9.45 -6.05
CA ARG A 66 -14.48 9.74 -4.64
C ARG A 66 -15.81 9.80 -3.89
N ALA A 67 -15.83 9.26 -2.66
CA ALA A 67 -17.05 9.06 -1.89
C ALA A 67 -17.81 10.38 -1.56
N ASP A 68 -17.12 11.52 -1.55
CA ASP A 68 -17.72 12.84 -1.40
C ASP A 68 -18.51 13.31 -2.65
N GLY A 69 -18.40 12.59 -3.76
CA GLY A 69 -19.05 12.91 -5.03
C GLY A 69 -18.45 14.08 -5.80
N ALA A 70 -17.46 14.78 -5.25
CA ALA A 70 -16.88 15.97 -5.84
C ALA A 70 -15.86 15.67 -6.96
N TRP A 71 -15.40 14.41 -7.06
CA TRP A 71 -14.45 13.99 -8.08
C TRP A 71 -14.79 12.61 -8.64
N ARG A 72 -14.56 12.46 -9.92
CA ARG A 72 -14.60 11.18 -10.65
C ARG A 72 -13.58 11.20 -11.77
N SER A 73 -13.04 10.04 -12.11
CA SER A 73 -12.18 9.86 -13.28
C SER A 73 -12.99 9.78 -14.56
N ASP A 74 -12.30 9.88 -15.69
CA ASP A 74 -12.83 9.40 -16.96
C ASP A 74 -12.97 7.88 -16.93
N ARG A 75 -13.84 7.34 -17.82
CA ARG A 75 -13.96 5.90 -18.00
C ARG A 75 -12.73 5.38 -18.75
N THR A 76 -12.04 4.45 -18.12
CA THR A 76 -10.81 3.85 -18.64
C THR A 76 -11.08 2.37 -18.94
N SER A 77 -10.68 1.92 -20.13
CA SER A 77 -10.73 0.52 -20.48
C SER A 77 -9.74 -0.30 -19.67
N VAL A 78 -10.19 -1.40 -19.09
CA VAL A 78 -9.42 -2.30 -18.24
C VAL A 78 -9.63 -3.74 -18.70
N ASP A 79 -8.53 -4.45 -18.91
CA ASP A 79 -8.47 -5.88 -19.23
C ASP A 79 -7.62 -6.64 -18.19
N THR A 80 -7.10 -7.79 -18.53
CA THR A 80 -6.20 -8.59 -17.67
C THR A 80 -4.80 -8.02 -17.58
N ASN A 81 -4.34 -7.21 -18.55
CA ASN A 81 -3.05 -6.51 -18.46
C ASN A 81 -3.16 -5.28 -17.55
N GLY A 82 -4.38 -4.80 -17.38
CA GLY A 82 -4.70 -3.66 -16.55
C GLY A 82 -4.49 -2.31 -17.22
N ASN A 83 -4.89 -1.28 -16.50
CA ASN A 83 -4.64 0.11 -16.85
C ASN A 83 -4.45 0.94 -15.58
N VAL A 84 -4.03 2.18 -15.73
CA VAL A 84 -3.71 3.08 -14.61
C VAL A 84 -4.62 4.30 -14.67
N ILE A 85 -5.16 4.68 -13.51
CA ILE A 85 -6.03 5.85 -13.34
C ILE A 85 -5.40 6.76 -12.29
N GLU A 86 -5.26 8.06 -12.59
CA GLU A 86 -4.83 9.05 -11.63
C GLU A 86 -6.00 9.45 -10.73
N ALA A 87 -5.86 9.23 -9.42
CA ALA A 87 -6.87 9.55 -8.40
C ALA A 87 -6.48 10.81 -7.63
N PHE A 88 -7.26 11.89 -7.73
CA PHE A 88 -7.00 13.14 -7.01
C PHE A 88 -7.46 13.07 -5.56
N LEU A 89 -6.56 13.46 -4.66
CA LEU A 89 -6.71 13.35 -3.22
C LEU A 89 -7.06 14.70 -2.59
N LEU A 90 -7.87 14.66 -1.55
CA LEU A 90 -8.06 15.78 -0.62
C LEU A 90 -6.99 15.74 0.46
N GLU A 91 -6.38 16.87 0.68
CA GLU A 91 -5.28 17.03 1.62
C GLU A 91 -5.68 16.74 3.07
N GLY A 92 -4.80 16.05 3.79
CA GLY A 92 -4.89 15.84 5.23
C GLY A 92 -5.98 14.88 5.68
N LYS A 93 -6.54 14.05 4.81
CA LYS A 93 -7.65 13.15 5.18
C LYS A 93 -7.70 11.84 4.37
N PRO A 94 -8.46 10.84 4.85
CA PRO A 94 -8.76 9.65 4.05
C PRO A 94 -9.60 10.00 2.83
N ASN A 95 -9.25 9.44 1.69
CA ASN A 95 -9.96 9.55 0.43
C ASN A 95 -10.46 8.16 0.03
N THR A 96 -11.74 7.90 0.20
CA THR A 96 -12.38 6.65 -0.22
C THR A 96 -12.87 6.79 -1.65
N PHE A 97 -12.51 5.82 -2.50
CA PHE A 97 -12.91 5.75 -3.89
C PHE A 97 -13.81 4.54 -4.11
N LYS A 98 -14.94 4.76 -4.78
CA LYS A 98 -15.82 3.70 -5.28
C LYS A 98 -15.38 3.32 -6.68
N VAL A 99 -15.30 2.03 -6.94
CA VAL A 99 -14.97 1.47 -8.26
C VAL A 99 -16.27 1.15 -8.97
N LYS A 100 -16.54 1.84 -10.06
CA LYS A 100 -17.68 1.58 -10.93
C LYS A 100 -17.20 0.95 -12.22
N ALA A 101 -17.81 -0.15 -12.60
CA ALA A 101 -17.46 -0.86 -13.83
C ALA A 101 -18.67 -1.02 -14.74
N TYR A 102 -18.41 -1.02 -16.03
CA TYR A 102 -19.41 -1.12 -17.06
C TYR A 102 -18.94 -2.10 -18.14
N ASN A 103 -19.86 -2.90 -18.67
CA ASN A 103 -19.58 -3.75 -19.81
C ASN A 103 -19.55 -2.95 -21.13
N GLN A 104 -19.25 -3.62 -22.24
CA GLN A 104 -19.20 -3.00 -23.58
C GLN A 104 -20.55 -2.40 -24.03
N GLN A 105 -21.67 -2.86 -23.47
CA GLN A 105 -23.01 -2.31 -23.72
C GLN A 105 -23.34 -1.11 -22.83
N GLY A 106 -22.44 -0.72 -21.92
CA GLY A 106 -22.64 0.38 -20.98
C GLY A 106 -23.45 0.02 -19.73
N ASN A 107 -23.81 -1.26 -19.53
CA ASN A 107 -24.51 -1.71 -18.34
C ASN A 107 -23.53 -1.83 -17.17
N ALA A 108 -23.98 -1.44 -15.97
CA ALA A 108 -23.18 -1.56 -14.75
C ALA A 108 -22.91 -3.03 -14.42
N VAL A 109 -21.68 -3.31 -14.00
CA VAL A 109 -21.20 -4.63 -13.59
C VAL A 109 -20.76 -4.54 -12.12
N GLU A 110 -21.20 -5.50 -11.33
CA GLU A 110 -20.74 -5.61 -9.95
C GLU A 110 -19.29 -6.07 -9.90
N VAL A 111 -18.45 -5.36 -9.15
CA VAL A 111 -17.01 -5.64 -9.02
C VAL A 111 -16.58 -5.76 -7.58
N PHE A 112 -15.52 -6.50 -7.34
CA PHE A 112 -14.85 -6.57 -6.04
C PHE A 112 -13.33 -6.40 -6.21
N PRO A 113 -12.67 -5.53 -5.43
CA PRO A 113 -13.25 -4.63 -4.42
C PRO A 113 -14.10 -3.52 -5.07
N SER A 114 -15.21 -3.15 -4.41
CA SER A 114 -16.10 -2.08 -4.85
C SER A 114 -15.64 -0.70 -4.38
N GLU A 115 -14.73 -0.66 -3.40
CA GLU A 115 -14.13 0.58 -2.87
C GLU A 115 -12.76 0.33 -2.26
N PHE A 116 -11.96 1.39 -2.16
CA PHE A 116 -10.66 1.42 -1.49
C PHE A 116 -10.37 2.81 -0.95
N THR A 117 -9.41 2.93 -0.03
CA THR A 117 -9.09 4.22 0.63
C THR A 117 -7.60 4.53 0.54
N ILE A 118 -7.29 5.77 0.15
CA ILE A 118 -5.94 6.34 0.19
C ILE A 118 -5.93 7.46 1.23
N ILE A 119 -5.02 7.38 2.19
CA ILE A 119 -4.86 8.43 3.19
C ILE A 119 -3.84 9.45 2.66
N GLN A 120 -4.32 10.65 2.33
CA GLN A 120 -3.43 11.76 2.06
C GLN A 120 -3.07 12.44 3.37
N GLY A 121 -1.80 12.51 3.67
CA GLY A 121 -1.31 13.05 4.93
C GLY A 121 0.16 13.41 4.85
N VAL A 122 0.59 14.23 5.79
CA VAL A 122 2.02 14.49 5.95
C VAL A 122 2.71 13.17 6.27
N LYS A 123 3.70 12.76 5.48
CA LYS A 123 4.66 11.75 5.92
C LYS A 123 5.14 12.22 7.29
N VAL A 124 4.71 11.58 8.36
CA VAL A 124 5.34 11.77 9.66
C VAL A 124 6.78 11.35 9.42
N GLY A 125 7.65 12.33 9.31
CA GLY A 125 9.07 12.08 9.04
C GLY A 125 9.52 11.04 10.05
N ALA A 126 10.12 9.95 9.56
CA ALA A 126 10.61 8.89 10.42
C ALA A 126 11.35 9.50 11.59
N ALA A 127 10.92 9.19 12.82
CA ALA A 127 11.50 9.80 14.01
C ALA A 127 13.03 9.64 13.96
N PRO A 128 13.80 10.71 14.05
CA PRO A 128 15.24 10.60 13.96
C PRO A 128 15.78 9.89 15.21
N LEU A 129 16.88 9.14 15.05
CA LEU A 129 17.58 8.55 16.19
C LEU A 129 17.97 9.64 17.19
N PRO A 130 17.52 9.56 18.46
CA PRO A 130 17.84 10.57 19.47
C PRO A 130 19.31 10.55 19.88
N TYR A 131 20.00 9.41 19.70
CA TYR A 131 21.39 9.18 20.10
C TYR A 131 22.14 8.35 19.05
N ASN A 132 23.48 8.40 19.11
CA ASN A 132 24.30 7.44 18.37
C ASN A 132 24.11 6.04 18.96
N ILE A 133 23.85 5.06 18.12
CA ILE A 133 23.81 3.65 18.53
C ILE A 133 25.15 3.00 18.19
N GLY A 134 25.64 2.13 19.05
CA GLY A 134 26.93 1.46 18.90
C GLY A 134 27.12 0.37 19.94
N ILE A 135 28.34 -0.13 20.04
CA ILE A 135 28.74 -1.17 20.99
C ILE A 135 29.78 -0.63 21.97
N ALA A 136 29.76 -1.14 23.19
CA ALA A 136 30.85 -0.93 24.16
C ALA A 136 31.88 -2.06 23.96
N VAL A 137 33.12 -1.68 23.72
CA VAL A 137 34.25 -2.61 23.56
C VAL A 137 35.28 -2.33 24.62
N TYR A 138 35.81 -3.38 25.24
CA TYR A 138 36.91 -3.21 26.19
C TYR A 138 38.20 -2.85 25.44
N ASN A 139 38.86 -1.79 25.90
CA ASN A 139 40.15 -1.38 25.32
C ASN A 139 41.27 -1.75 26.30
N ASP A 140 42.13 -2.70 25.91
CA ASP A 140 43.19 -3.21 26.77
C ASP A 140 44.26 -2.19 27.10
N ILE A 141 44.50 -1.22 26.23
CA ILE A 141 45.45 -0.14 26.46
C ILE A 141 44.93 0.84 27.50
N LYS A 142 43.65 1.21 27.36
CA LYS A 142 42.98 2.16 28.26
C LYS A 142 42.39 1.49 29.50
N LYS A 143 42.43 0.16 29.60
CA LYS A 143 41.82 -0.66 30.68
C LYS A 143 40.38 -0.27 31.03
N ARG A 144 39.58 0.13 30.04
CA ARG A 144 38.19 0.52 30.23
C ARG A 144 37.34 0.26 28.97
N GLY A 145 36.02 0.20 29.15
CA GLY A 145 35.09 0.18 28.07
C GLY A 145 35.13 1.46 27.21
N VAL A 146 35.16 1.35 25.93
CA VAL A 146 35.10 2.45 24.96
C VAL A 146 33.87 2.23 24.07
N PHE A 147 33.06 3.28 23.92
CA PHE A 147 31.90 3.24 23.00
C PHE A 147 32.39 3.40 21.56
N LEU A 148 31.94 2.49 20.71
CA LEU A 148 32.14 2.55 19.27
C LEU A 148 30.81 2.76 18.58
N PRO A 149 30.58 3.90 17.92
CA PRO A 149 29.36 4.14 17.18
C PRO A 149 29.30 3.21 15.95
N ALA A 150 28.12 2.68 15.68
CA ALA A 150 27.84 1.96 14.45
C ALA A 150 27.68 2.96 13.31
N LYS A 151 28.40 2.73 12.20
CA LYS A 151 28.24 3.53 10.99
C LYS A 151 26.86 3.30 10.39
N GLY A 152 26.11 4.38 10.15
CA GLY A 152 24.74 4.33 9.66
C GLY A 152 23.67 4.49 10.76
N LEU A 153 24.06 4.50 12.05
CA LEU A 153 23.17 4.69 13.20
C LEU A 153 23.59 5.91 14.06
N GLU A 154 23.95 6.98 13.38
CA GLU A 154 24.29 8.25 14.03
C GLU A 154 23.02 8.99 14.49
N LYS A 155 23.18 9.85 15.50
CA LYS A 155 22.13 10.76 15.95
C LYS A 155 21.53 11.54 14.75
N ASN A 156 20.23 11.73 14.77
CA ASN A 156 19.43 12.39 13.74
C ASN A 156 19.27 11.58 12.43
N LYS A 157 19.71 10.34 12.39
CA LYS A 157 19.43 9.45 11.26
C LYS A 157 17.95 9.07 11.25
N PRO A 158 17.22 9.21 10.11
CA PRO A 158 15.82 8.82 10.03
C PRO A 158 15.66 7.29 10.15
N LEU A 159 14.61 6.84 10.82
CA LEU A 159 14.25 5.43 10.95
C LEU A 159 13.31 5.01 9.80
N PRO A 160 13.34 3.76 9.32
CA PRO A 160 14.24 2.68 9.77
C PRO A 160 15.67 2.87 9.28
N ALA A 161 16.66 2.54 10.12
CA ALA A 161 18.06 2.65 9.79
C ALA A 161 18.81 1.35 10.11
N VAL A 162 19.77 1.00 9.26
CA VAL A 162 20.66 -0.14 9.46
C VAL A 162 22.08 0.37 9.64
N GLY A 163 22.77 -0.17 10.63
CA GLY A 163 24.16 0.21 10.91
C GLY A 163 25.10 -0.98 10.91
N VAL A 164 26.35 -0.71 10.61
CA VAL A 164 27.42 -1.70 10.61
C VAL A 164 28.48 -1.31 11.64
N VAL A 165 28.87 -2.28 12.46
CA VAL A 165 30.03 -2.17 13.34
C VAL A 165 31.19 -2.86 12.66
N PRO A 166 32.38 -2.22 12.59
CA PRO A 166 33.58 -2.86 12.00
C PRO A 166 33.92 -4.17 12.70
N ASP A 167 34.30 -5.17 11.91
CA ASP A 167 34.75 -6.48 12.41
C ASP A 167 35.84 -6.35 13.46
N ARG A 168 35.64 -7.05 14.57
CA ARG A 168 36.60 -7.13 15.65
C ARG A 168 36.89 -8.58 15.97
N LYS A 169 38.18 -8.89 16.15
CA LYS A 169 38.60 -10.19 16.66
C LYS A 169 38.18 -10.30 18.13
N THR A 170 37.39 -11.30 18.45
CA THR A 170 37.18 -11.75 19.83
C THR A 170 38.47 -12.39 20.30
N THR A 171 39.09 -11.83 21.32
CA THR A 171 40.10 -12.52 22.11
C THR A 171 39.36 -13.47 23.04
N GLN A 172 39.59 -14.76 22.85
CA GLN A 172 39.25 -15.82 23.83
C GLN A 172 40.09 -15.64 25.09
#